data_19e8acd8e52775f8060a260d1e8521d9
#
_entry.id   19e8acd8e52775f8060a260d1e8521d9
#
_cell.length_a   1.000
_cell.length_b   1.000
_cell.length_c   1.000
_cell.angle_alpha   90.00
_cell.angle_beta   90.00
_cell.angle_gamma   90.00
#
_symmetry.space_group_name_H-M   'P 1'
#
loop_
_entity.id
_entity.type
_entity.pdbx_description
1 polymer ?
#
loop_
_entity_poly.entity_id
_entity_poly.type
_entity_poly.pdbx_seq_one_letter_code
_entity_poly.pdbx_strand_id
1 'polypeptide(L)'
;EQALNLKLEILGDGLRTKDDSVKYGSNLKDIYAVHKVNGVMEKLYNVLLGLGQTAEADKILDDALAADPNNFVALADKGLSLLTANKADEAVKYLKKAFEVKPDNAVIATYAGTAYSVQAQNVEDAAKKKALYKEAIELFDKAKELDPDMLQAKWGYNRYNAYYNYYGENAPETKQAEQESH
;
A
#
# COMPACT_ATOMS: atom_id res chain seq x y z
N GLU A 1 -19.93 -9.21 -13.93
CA GLU A 1 -18.58 -9.02 -13.37
C GLU A 1 -17.58 -10.02 -13.95
N GLN A 2 -17.86 -11.35 -13.94
CA GLN A 2 -16.99 -12.40 -14.50
C GLN A 2 -16.69 -12.19 -15.99
N ALA A 3 -17.68 -11.87 -16.81
CA ALA A 3 -17.50 -11.60 -18.25
C ALA A 3 -16.65 -10.36 -18.50
N LEU A 4 -16.73 -9.35 -17.65
CA LEU A 4 -15.92 -8.14 -17.72
C LEU A 4 -14.46 -8.45 -17.37
N ASN A 5 -14.22 -9.21 -16.30
CA ASN A 5 -12.88 -9.61 -15.87
C ASN A 5 -12.19 -10.46 -16.97
N LEU A 6 -12.90 -11.44 -17.55
CA LEU A 6 -12.37 -12.25 -18.66
C LEU A 6 -12.00 -11.38 -19.87
N LYS A 7 -12.85 -10.40 -20.23
CA LYS A 7 -12.56 -9.47 -21.31
C LYS A 7 -11.32 -8.62 -21.03
N LEU A 8 -11.13 -8.19 -19.79
CA LEU A 8 -9.97 -7.41 -19.35
C LEU A 8 -8.68 -8.24 -19.36
N GLU A 9 -8.75 -9.52 -19.00
CA GLU A 9 -7.62 -10.45 -19.11
C GLU A 9 -7.20 -10.64 -20.58
N ILE A 10 -8.14 -10.98 -21.45
CA ILE A 10 -7.87 -11.17 -22.88
C ILE A 10 -7.27 -9.91 -23.53
N LEU A 11 -7.77 -8.71 -23.16
CA LEU A 11 -7.22 -7.46 -23.66
C LEU A 11 -5.82 -7.16 -23.09
N GLY A 12 -5.53 -7.62 -21.85
CA GLY A 12 -4.24 -7.44 -21.19
C GLY A 12 -3.15 -8.38 -21.71
N ASP A 13 -3.51 -9.60 -22.12
CA ASP A 13 -2.56 -10.62 -22.60
C ASP A 13 -1.84 -10.24 -23.92
N GLY A 14 -2.41 -9.30 -24.68
CA GLY A 14 -1.84 -8.82 -25.93
C GLY A 14 -0.86 -7.65 -25.82
N LEU A 15 -0.60 -7.15 -24.60
CA LEU A 15 0.25 -5.96 -24.39
C LEU A 15 1.73 -6.28 -24.61
N ARG A 16 2.27 -5.90 -25.76
CA ARG A 16 3.69 -6.11 -26.11
C ARG A 16 4.43 -4.82 -26.42
N THR A 17 3.72 -3.74 -26.70
CA THR A 17 4.27 -2.44 -27.05
C THR A 17 3.66 -1.33 -26.23
N LYS A 18 4.31 -0.16 -26.23
CA LYS A 18 3.75 1.04 -25.60
C LYS A 18 2.41 1.45 -26.23
N ASP A 19 2.27 1.26 -27.54
CA ASP A 19 1.04 1.58 -28.26
C ASP A 19 -0.11 0.66 -27.84
N ASP A 20 0.18 -0.62 -27.58
CA ASP A 20 -0.83 -1.54 -27.04
C ASP A 20 -1.27 -1.09 -25.65
N SER A 21 -0.34 -0.68 -24.80
CA SER A 21 -0.64 -0.16 -23.46
C SER A 21 -1.49 1.11 -23.51
N VAL A 22 -1.23 2.02 -24.45
CA VAL A 22 -2.04 3.24 -24.67
C VAL A 22 -3.46 2.89 -25.09
N LYS A 23 -3.64 1.97 -26.04
CA LYS A 23 -4.96 1.50 -26.48
C LYS A 23 -5.71 0.80 -25.37
N TYR A 24 -5.02 -0.05 -24.60
CA TYR A 24 -5.60 -0.73 -23.46
C TYR A 24 -6.06 0.26 -22.38
N GLY A 25 -5.22 1.25 -22.06
CA GLY A 25 -5.57 2.33 -21.13
C GLY A 25 -6.81 3.10 -21.57
N SER A 26 -6.93 3.42 -22.86
CA SER A 26 -8.12 4.07 -23.43
C SER A 26 -9.38 3.19 -23.24
N ASN A 27 -9.30 1.90 -23.57
CA ASN A 27 -10.41 0.98 -23.38
C ASN A 27 -10.81 0.85 -21.90
N LEU A 28 -9.83 0.81 -20.99
CA LEU A 28 -10.10 0.79 -19.55
C LEU A 28 -10.80 2.06 -19.07
N LYS A 29 -10.42 3.24 -19.59
CA LYS A 29 -11.09 4.52 -19.26
C LYS A 29 -12.57 4.48 -19.67
N ASP A 30 -12.86 4.01 -20.89
CA ASP A 30 -14.23 3.91 -21.40
C ASP A 30 -15.06 2.92 -20.54
N ILE A 31 -14.46 1.78 -20.18
CA ILE A 31 -15.10 0.78 -19.33
C ILE A 31 -15.32 1.34 -17.90
N TYR A 32 -14.32 2.00 -17.33
CA TYR A 32 -14.42 2.58 -16.00
C TYR A 32 -15.41 3.74 -15.92
N ALA A 33 -15.56 4.50 -17.00
CA ALA A 33 -16.58 5.56 -17.07
C ALA A 33 -18.01 5.02 -16.86
N VAL A 34 -18.27 3.80 -17.36
CA VAL A 34 -19.58 3.14 -17.25
C VAL A 34 -19.66 2.23 -16.02
N HIS A 35 -18.59 1.47 -15.77
CA HIS A 35 -18.54 0.47 -14.72
C HIS A 35 -17.48 0.85 -13.67
N LYS A 36 -17.91 1.52 -12.59
CA LYS A 36 -17.06 1.98 -11.49
C LYS A 36 -16.66 0.83 -10.54
N VAL A 37 -16.09 -0.25 -11.09
CA VAL A 37 -15.66 -1.42 -10.31
C VAL A 37 -14.17 -1.37 -9.99
N ASN A 38 -13.79 -1.82 -8.79
CA ASN A 38 -12.42 -1.73 -8.28
C ASN A 38 -11.41 -2.45 -9.19
N GLY A 39 -11.74 -3.62 -9.73
CA GLY A 39 -10.83 -4.35 -10.62
C GLY A 39 -10.52 -3.62 -11.94
N VAL A 40 -11.44 -2.80 -12.46
CA VAL A 40 -11.17 -1.92 -13.62
C VAL A 40 -10.33 -0.72 -13.20
N MET A 41 -10.65 -0.12 -12.05
CA MET A 41 -9.90 1.00 -11.47
C MET A 41 -8.43 0.65 -11.27
N GLU A 42 -8.15 -0.46 -10.61
CA GLU A 42 -6.80 -0.93 -10.32
C GLU A 42 -5.99 -1.19 -11.60
N LYS A 43 -6.58 -1.87 -12.59
CA LYS A 43 -5.93 -2.09 -13.89
C LYS A 43 -5.65 -0.78 -14.61
N LEU A 44 -6.59 0.15 -14.62
CA LEU A 44 -6.43 1.46 -15.24
C LEU A 44 -5.34 2.27 -14.54
N TYR A 45 -5.34 2.30 -13.21
CA TYR A 45 -4.33 2.94 -12.40
C TYR A 45 -2.92 2.42 -12.75
N ASN A 46 -2.74 1.09 -12.77
CA ASN A 46 -1.45 0.48 -13.08
C ASN A 46 -0.97 0.75 -14.51
N VAL A 47 -1.88 0.74 -15.49
CA VAL A 47 -1.55 1.08 -16.88
C VAL A 47 -1.12 2.55 -17.00
N LEU A 48 -1.81 3.47 -16.36
CA LEU A 48 -1.45 4.89 -16.33
C LEU A 48 -0.09 5.14 -15.70
N LEU A 49 0.22 4.47 -14.59
CA LEU A 49 1.55 4.52 -13.98
C LEU A 49 2.63 4.00 -14.94
N GLY A 50 2.39 2.86 -15.59
CA GLY A 50 3.31 2.28 -16.57
C GLY A 50 3.54 3.19 -17.80
N LEU A 51 2.56 4.03 -18.13
CA LEU A 51 2.68 5.05 -19.19
C LEU A 51 3.30 6.37 -18.71
N GLY A 52 3.62 6.51 -17.42
CA GLY A 52 4.13 7.74 -16.81
C GLY A 52 3.05 8.82 -16.60
N GLN A 53 1.78 8.48 -16.71
CA GLN A 53 0.64 9.38 -16.53
C GLN A 53 0.20 9.46 -15.07
N THR A 54 1.15 9.76 -14.18
CA THR A 54 0.96 9.72 -12.72
C THR A 54 -0.18 10.62 -12.22
N ALA A 55 -0.27 11.85 -12.75
CA ALA A 55 -1.33 12.78 -12.33
C ALA A 55 -2.73 12.26 -12.67
N GLU A 56 -2.89 11.56 -13.80
CA GLU A 56 -4.16 10.97 -14.19
C GLU A 56 -4.48 9.72 -13.36
N ALA A 57 -3.45 8.91 -13.06
CA ALA A 57 -3.57 7.77 -12.15
C ALA A 57 -4.05 8.23 -10.76
N ASP A 58 -3.39 9.22 -10.17
CA ASP A 58 -3.77 9.81 -8.88
C ASP A 58 -5.22 10.31 -8.87
N LYS A 59 -5.64 10.98 -9.96
CA LYS A 59 -7.02 11.48 -10.08
C LYS A 59 -8.06 10.36 -10.03
N ILE A 60 -7.78 9.21 -10.61
CA ILE A 60 -8.71 8.07 -10.58
C ILE A 60 -8.92 7.56 -9.15
N LEU A 61 -7.84 7.50 -8.34
CA LEU A 61 -7.94 7.13 -6.93
C LEU A 61 -8.71 8.19 -6.13
N ASP A 62 -8.45 9.47 -6.39
CA ASP A 62 -9.16 10.57 -5.72
C ASP A 62 -10.66 10.58 -6.05
N ASP A 63 -11.02 10.36 -7.31
CA ASP A 63 -12.42 10.24 -7.74
C ASP A 63 -13.11 9.01 -7.10
N ALA A 64 -12.40 7.89 -6.96
CA ALA A 64 -12.90 6.69 -6.29
C ALA A 64 -13.13 6.93 -4.79
N LEU A 65 -12.19 7.61 -4.11
CA LEU A 65 -12.30 7.96 -2.70
C LEU A 65 -13.35 9.05 -2.42
N ALA A 66 -13.59 9.94 -3.38
CA ALA A 66 -14.70 10.91 -3.29
C ALA A 66 -16.06 10.20 -3.37
N ALA A 67 -16.17 9.14 -4.17
CA ALA A 67 -17.40 8.34 -4.30
C ALA A 67 -17.59 7.39 -3.12
N ASP A 68 -16.52 6.73 -2.66
CA ASP A 68 -16.50 5.84 -1.50
C ASP A 68 -15.24 6.07 -0.66
N PRO A 69 -15.33 6.86 0.43
CA PRO A 69 -14.21 7.13 1.32
C PRO A 69 -13.62 5.91 2.03
N ASN A 70 -14.28 4.75 1.96
CA ASN A 70 -13.83 3.47 2.51
C ASN A 70 -13.44 2.47 1.41
N ASN A 71 -13.27 2.91 0.17
CA ASN A 71 -12.79 2.05 -0.90
C ASN A 71 -11.38 1.54 -0.57
N PHE A 72 -11.31 0.28 -0.14
CA PHE A 72 -10.06 -0.34 0.31
C PHE A 72 -8.95 -0.29 -0.75
N VAL A 73 -9.27 -0.59 -2.01
CA VAL A 73 -8.28 -0.62 -3.10
C VAL A 73 -7.72 0.78 -3.33
N ALA A 74 -8.59 1.78 -3.43
CA ALA A 74 -8.16 3.16 -3.64
C ALA A 74 -7.35 3.71 -2.45
N LEU A 75 -7.72 3.36 -1.20
CA LEU A 75 -6.95 3.72 0.00
C LEU A 75 -5.56 3.10 -0.02
N ALA A 76 -5.47 1.80 -0.32
CA ALA A 76 -4.21 1.07 -0.37
C ALA A 76 -3.29 1.63 -1.46
N ASP A 77 -3.77 1.76 -2.69
CA ASP A 77 -2.99 2.25 -3.83
C ASP A 77 -2.53 3.70 -3.62
N LYS A 78 -3.41 4.58 -3.11
CA LYS A 78 -3.06 5.97 -2.79
C LYS A 78 -1.97 6.03 -1.71
N GLY A 79 -2.12 5.24 -0.65
CA GLY A 79 -1.14 5.17 0.42
C GLY A 79 0.22 4.65 -0.05
N LEU A 80 0.23 3.62 -0.89
CA LEU A 80 1.46 3.06 -1.48
C LEU A 80 2.14 4.05 -2.44
N SER A 81 1.37 4.73 -3.28
CA SER A 81 1.88 5.79 -4.17
C SER A 81 2.58 6.90 -3.38
N LEU A 82 1.93 7.37 -2.31
CA LEU A 82 2.47 8.40 -1.43
C LEU A 82 3.73 7.93 -0.68
N LEU A 83 3.76 6.69 -0.22
CA LEU A 83 4.92 6.11 0.44
C LEU A 83 6.11 6.03 -0.52
N THR A 84 5.88 5.58 -1.75
CA THR A 84 6.90 5.53 -2.82
C THR A 84 7.41 6.93 -3.18
N ALA A 85 6.54 7.95 -3.13
CA ALA A 85 6.90 9.35 -3.34
C ALA A 85 7.57 10.02 -2.11
N ASN A 86 7.89 9.24 -1.05
CA ASN A 86 8.46 9.70 0.23
C ASN A 86 7.58 10.74 0.97
N LYS A 87 6.25 10.66 0.78
CA LYS A 87 5.25 11.49 1.46
C LYS A 87 4.63 10.73 2.63
N ALA A 88 5.46 10.35 3.60
CA ALA A 88 5.04 9.46 4.69
C ALA A 88 3.89 10.02 5.54
N ASP A 89 3.85 11.33 5.79
CA ASP A 89 2.78 11.98 6.57
C ASP A 89 1.39 11.82 5.93
N GLU A 90 1.34 11.84 4.61
CA GLU A 90 0.10 11.60 3.86
C GLU A 90 -0.17 10.10 3.75
N ALA A 91 0.85 9.29 3.45
CA ALA A 91 0.75 7.84 3.31
C ALA A 91 0.15 7.17 4.55
N VAL A 92 0.59 7.57 5.76
CA VAL A 92 0.06 7.06 7.03
C VAL A 92 -1.46 7.19 7.09
N LYS A 93 -2.03 8.32 6.67
CA LYS A 93 -3.48 8.56 6.73
C LYS A 93 -4.27 7.55 5.90
N TYR A 94 -3.80 7.28 4.68
CA TYR A 94 -4.47 6.35 3.76
C TYR A 94 -4.26 4.89 4.15
N LEU A 95 -3.02 4.50 4.49
CA LEU A 95 -2.70 3.11 4.84
C LEU A 95 -3.31 2.70 6.18
N LYS A 96 -3.31 3.60 7.17
CA LYS A 96 -4.03 3.36 8.43
C LYS A 96 -5.51 3.15 8.18
N LYS A 97 -6.14 4.00 7.37
CA LYS A 97 -7.55 3.86 7.03
C LYS A 97 -7.83 2.59 6.23
N ALA A 98 -6.95 2.20 5.31
CA ALA A 98 -7.05 0.93 4.60
C ALA A 98 -7.03 -0.26 5.57
N PHE A 99 -6.14 -0.22 6.57
CA PHE A 99 -6.08 -1.24 7.62
C PHE A 99 -7.33 -1.25 8.51
N GLU A 100 -7.89 -0.09 8.84
CA GLU A 100 -9.17 0.00 9.58
C GLU A 100 -10.33 -0.63 8.80
N VAL A 101 -10.34 -0.51 7.47
CA VAL A 101 -11.35 -1.13 6.58
C VAL A 101 -11.15 -2.66 6.47
N LYS A 102 -9.88 -3.14 6.45
CA LYS A 102 -9.54 -4.57 6.40
C LYS A 102 -8.45 -4.91 7.42
N PRO A 103 -8.83 -5.09 8.69
CA PRO A 103 -7.87 -5.31 9.78
C PRO A 103 -7.26 -6.73 9.80
N ASP A 104 -7.71 -7.60 8.90
CA ASP A 104 -7.20 -8.96 8.68
C ASP A 104 -6.19 -9.05 7.52
N ASN A 105 -5.75 -7.92 6.96
CA ASN A 105 -4.82 -7.88 5.85
C ASN A 105 -3.38 -7.61 6.33
N ALA A 106 -2.55 -8.66 6.39
CA ALA A 106 -1.15 -8.58 6.83
C ALA A 106 -0.30 -7.65 5.96
N VAL A 107 -0.55 -7.61 4.65
CA VAL A 107 0.18 -6.76 3.69
C VAL A 107 -0.06 -5.29 4.00
N ILE A 108 -1.31 -4.90 4.20
CA ILE A 108 -1.65 -3.50 4.53
C ILE A 108 -1.15 -3.12 5.93
N ALA A 109 -1.22 -4.02 6.91
CA ALA A 109 -0.60 -3.81 8.22
C ALA A 109 0.90 -3.51 8.09
N THR A 110 1.61 -4.28 7.26
CA THR A 110 3.05 -4.07 6.97
C THR A 110 3.31 -2.72 6.33
N TYR A 111 2.54 -2.32 5.32
CA TYR A 111 2.74 -1.02 4.66
C TYR A 111 2.38 0.15 5.57
N ALA A 112 1.34 0.04 6.39
CA ALA A 112 1.01 1.05 7.39
C ALA A 112 2.12 1.20 8.44
N GLY A 113 2.67 0.10 8.96
CA GLY A 113 3.83 0.11 9.85
C GLY A 113 5.06 0.73 9.20
N THR A 114 5.30 0.43 7.92
CA THR A 114 6.40 1.03 7.13
C THR A 114 6.21 2.54 7.00
N ALA A 115 5.00 3.01 6.72
CA ALA A 115 4.72 4.44 6.60
C ALA A 115 4.97 5.18 7.92
N TYR A 116 4.57 4.62 9.07
CA TYR A 116 4.89 5.17 10.38
C TYR A 116 6.41 5.18 10.67
N SER A 117 7.13 4.13 10.28
CA SER A 117 8.59 4.07 10.43
C SER A 117 9.30 5.14 9.60
N VAL A 118 8.88 5.34 8.35
CA VAL A 118 9.42 6.41 7.47
C VAL A 118 9.06 7.79 8.02
N GLN A 119 7.84 8.00 8.51
CA GLN A 119 7.44 9.24 9.17
C GLN A 119 8.33 9.52 10.40
N ALA A 120 8.60 8.49 11.22
CA ALA A 120 9.47 8.61 12.40
C ALA A 120 10.89 9.04 12.03
N GLN A 121 11.44 8.54 10.92
CA GLN A 121 12.79 8.93 10.44
C GLN A 121 12.87 10.42 10.10
N ASN A 122 11.78 11.01 9.64
CA ASN A 122 11.70 12.41 9.22
C ASN A 122 11.39 13.38 10.37
N VAL A 123 11.19 12.89 11.61
CA VAL A 123 10.87 13.70 12.78
C VAL A 123 12.12 13.91 13.65
N GLU A 124 12.42 15.16 14.01
CA GLU A 124 13.54 15.50 14.90
C GLU A 124 13.20 15.30 16.40
N ASP A 125 11.96 15.60 16.79
CA ASP A 125 11.50 15.45 18.17
C ASP A 125 11.54 13.99 18.61
N ALA A 126 12.36 13.69 19.62
CA ALA A 126 12.62 12.34 20.09
C ALA A 126 11.38 11.65 20.67
N ALA A 127 10.50 12.40 21.35
CA ALA A 127 9.28 11.83 21.95
C ALA A 127 8.27 11.47 20.86
N LYS A 128 8.09 12.36 19.89
CA LYS A 128 7.24 12.09 18.71
C LYS A 128 7.78 10.96 17.87
N LYS A 129 9.09 10.93 17.60
CA LYS A 129 9.77 9.84 16.89
C LYS A 129 9.49 8.49 17.56
N LYS A 130 9.67 8.43 18.88
CA LYS A 130 9.42 7.21 19.67
C LYS A 130 7.94 6.79 19.60
N ALA A 131 7.00 7.74 19.69
CA ALA A 131 5.58 7.44 19.57
C ALA A 131 5.24 6.83 18.19
N LEU A 132 5.81 7.36 17.10
CA LEU A 132 5.59 6.83 15.75
C LEU A 132 6.17 5.42 15.56
N TYR A 133 7.35 5.12 16.12
CA TYR A 133 7.88 3.76 16.10
C TYR A 133 7.02 2.78 16.91
N LYS A 134 6.38 3.24 17.99
CA LYS A 134 5.43 2.42 18.74
C LYS A 134 4.23 2.02 17.87
N GLU A 135 3.62 2.97 17.16
CA GLU A 135 2.54 2.71 16.20
C GLU A 135 2.99 1.72 15.10
N ALA A 136 4.22 1.89 14.60
CA ALA A 136 4.78 0.98 13.61
C ALA A 136 4.91 -0.46 14.15
N ILE A 137 5.41 -0.62 15.38
CA ILE A 137 5.56 -1.92 16.05
C ILE A 137 4.20 -2.62 16.18
N GLU A 138 3.17 -1.91 16.65
CA GLU A 138 1.83 -2.48 16.82
C GLU A 138 1.28 -3.04 15.50
N LEU A 139 1.52 -2.34 14.39
CA LEU A 139 1.11 -2.77 13.05
C LEU A 139 1.94 -3.95 12.52
N PHE A 140 3.25 -3.97 12.76
CA PHE A 140 4.10 -5.10 12.37
C PHE A 140 3.83 -6.35 13.21
N ASP A 141 3.54 -6.19 14.50
CA ASP A 141 3.12 -7.29 15.35
C ASP A 141 1.80 -7.87 14.87
N LYS A 142 0.88 -7.01 14.43
CA LYS A 142 -0.36 -7.46 13.82
C LYS A 142 -0.15 -8.17 12.48
N ALA A 143 0.76 -7.68 11.65
CA ALA A 143 1.13 -8.35 10.40
C ALA A 143 1.72 -9.76 10.67
N LYS A 144 2.58 -9.89 11.69
CA LYS A 144 3.12 -11.17 12.15
C LYS A 144 2.03 -12.14 12.63
N GLU A 145 1.05 -11.67 13.40
CA GLU A 145 -0.08 -12.50 13.83
C GLU A 145 -0.88 -13.05 12.65
N LEU A 146 -1.08 -12.21 11.61
CA LEU A 146 -1.90 -12.54 10.44
C LEU A 146 -1.17 -13.42 9.41
N ASP A 147 0.15 -13.28 9.31
CA ASP A 147 1.01 -13.99 8.34
C ASP A 147 2.37 -14.33 8.99
N PRO A 148 2.40 -15.27 9.95
CA PRO A 148 3.60 -15.56 10.75
C PRO A 148 4.78 -16.09 9.91
N ASP A 149 4.50 -16.76 8.81
CA ASP A 149 5.51 -17.34 7.92
C ASP A 149 5.93 -16.38 6.79
N MET A 150 5.49 -15.13 6.82
CA MET A 150 5.78 -14.10 5.80
C MET A 150 5.50 -14.54 4.35
N LEU A 151 4.45 -15.32 4.15
CA LEU A 151 4.08 -15.83 2.82
C LEU A 151 3.57 -14.71 1.91
N GLN A 152 2.83 -13.76 2.47
CA GLN A 152 2.22 -12.63 1.76
C GLN A 152 2.88 -11.30 2.13
N ALA A 153 3.16 -11.08 3.43
CA ALA A 153 3.65 -9.82 3.98
C ALA A 153 5.10 -9.94 4.46
N LYS A 154 5.99 -9.10 3.92
CA LYS A 154 7.41 -9.09 4.31
C LYS A 154 7.65 -8.13 5.48
N TRP A 155 7.07 -8.45 6.64
CA TRP A 155 7.11 -7.62 7.84
C TRP A 155 8.42 -7.74 8.65
N GLY A 156 9.15 -8.87 8.58
CA GLY A 156 10.22 -9.25 9.51
C GLY A 156 11.29 -8.19 9.70
N TYR A 157 12.03 -7.83 8.63
CA TYR A 157 13.11 -6.83 8.70
C TYR A 157 12.60 -5.44 9.15
N ASN A 158 11.45 -5.01 8.65
CA ASN A 158 10.89 -3.70 9.02
C ASN A 158 10.45 -3.68 10.50
N ARG A 159 9.91 -4.80 11.01
CA ARG A 159 9.58 -4.99 12.41
C ARG A 159 10.83 -4.89 13.28
N TYR A 160 11.89 -5.62 12.96
CA TYR A 160 13.17 -5.54 13.66
C TYR A 160 13.69 -4.08 13.73
N ASN A 161 13.71 -3.37 12.62
CA ASN A 161 14.13 -1.98 12.58
C ASN A 161 13.29 -1.06 13.47
N ALA A 162 11.98 -1.27 13.54
CA ALA A 162 11.10 -0.50 14.41
C ALA A 162 11.42 -0.77 15.90
N TYR A 163 11.61 -2.03 16.28
CA TYR A 163 12.04 -2.41 17.62
C TYR A 163 13.40 -1.83 18.01
N TYR A 164 14.38 -1.91 17.09
CA TYR A 164 15.71 -1.32 17.27
C TYR A 164 15.64 0.18 17.59
N ASN A 165 14.85 0.92 16.82
CA ASN A 165 14.71 2.37 16.99
C ASN A 165 13.89 2.77 18.22
N TYR A 166 13.00 1.90 18.71
CA TYR A 166 12.16 2.16 19.87
C TYR A 166 12.83 1.75 21.19
N TYR A 167 13.40 0.55 21.27
CA TYR A 167 13.95 -0.05 22.46
C TYR A 167 15.48 0.04 22.55
N GLY A 168 16.17 0.17 21.42
CA GLY A 168 17.62 0.12 21.31
C GLY A 168 18.15 -1.28 21.01
N GLU A 169 19.41 -1.34 20.57
CA GLU A 169 20.09 -2.54 20.07
C GLU A 169 20.10 -3.72 21.07
N ASN A 170 20.35 -3.42 22.34
CA ASN A 170 20.58 -4.45 23.36
C ASN A 170 19.31 -4.92 24.08
N ALA A 171 18.15 -4.38 23.74
CA ALA A 171 16.89 -4.77 24.35
C ALA A 171 16.51 -6.23 23.99
N PRO A 172 15.97 -7.01 24.94
CA PRO A 172 15.51 -8.38 24.68
C PRO A 172 14.50 -8.45 23.54
N GLU A 173 13.59 -7.48 23.46
CA GLU A 173 12.55 -7.36 22.44
C GLU A 173 13.16 -7.16 21.03
N THR A 174 14.22 -6.36 20.94
CA THR A 174 14.95 -6.13 19.68
C THR A 174 15.65 -7.41 19.21
N LYS A 175 16.33 -8.11 20.13
CA LYS A 175 17.00 -9.38 19.80
C LYS A 175 16.02 -10.47 19.36
N GLN A 176 14.85 -10.53 20.00
CA GLN A 176 13.80 -11.44 19.58
C GLN A 176 13.29 -11.07 18.16
N ALA A 177 13.02 -9.78 17.91
CA ALA A 177 12.57 -9.31 16.60
C ALA A 177 13.60 -9.59 15.50
N GLU A 178 14.90 -9.52 15.81
CA GLU A 178 16.01 -9.86 14.90
C GLU A 178 15.96 -11.34 14.51
N GLN A 179 15.81 -12.25 15.48
CA GLN A 179 15.73 -13.70 15.22
C GLN A 179 14.52 -14.08 14.37
N GLU A 180 13.44 -13.33 14.47
CA GLU A 180 12.18 -13.55 13.74
C GLU A 180 12.12 -12.80 12.39
N SER A 181 13.18 -12.08 12.00
CA SER A 181 13.19 -11.21 10.81
C SER A 181 13.48 -11.93 9.50
N HIS A 182 13.81 -13.23 9.54
CA HIS A 182 14.27 -14.04 8.40
C HIS A 182 13.29 -15.16 8.04
#